data_d7e03cd5dc526be929abfdd6c670cb6b
#
_entry.id   d7e03cd5dc526be929abfdd6c670cb6b
#
_cell.length_a   1.000
_cell.length_b   1.000
_cell.length_c   1.000
_cell.angle_alpha   90.00
_cell.angle_beta   90.00
_cell.angle_gamma   90.00
#
_symmetry.space_group_name_H-M   'P 1'
#
loop_
_entity.id
_entity.type
_entity.pdbx_description
1 polymer ?
#
loop_
_entity_poly.entity_id
_entity_poly.type
_entity_poly.pdbx_seq_one_letter_code
_entity_poly.pdbx_strand_id
1 'polypeptide(L)'
;MRLLVATDAWHPQVNGVVRSLEHMVAAGRRRGHDPVMLTPLDFASVPLPGYAEIRLSLVTARGVAARFPALGPTHVHIATEGPIGLATRRVCLAQNRPFTTSYHTRFPEYLAARLPVPERWSYAWLRRFHGASSGTMVSTPSLERDLSGRGFTRLMRWTRGVDTDLFRPRDGEAAPEALAGLPRPFFLFVGRLAVEKNVEAFLRLDLPGTKLVVGDGPDRARLAGIDPTARFLGTLTGEALARIYAASDVFVFPSLTDTFGIVLLEALASGLPVAAYPVTGPLDVVGGTAVGILDHDLGAAARAALAIPREACRAEALRYTWEASADQFYGNIEAAHAEGAPARRGRRIGWLRALPGEAPTPLPRVGEG
;
A
#
# COMPACT_ATOMS: atom_id res chain seq x y z
N MET A 1 22.11 9.14 -2.32
CA MET A 1 21.98 8.90 -0.85
C MET A 1 21.96 7.40 -0.56
N ARG A 2 22.45 6.96 0.64
CA ARG A 2 22.25 5.60 1.15
C ARG A 2 21.02 5.59 2.06
N LEU A 3 19.91 5.07 1.55
CA LEU A 3 18.59 5.15 2.21
C LEU A 3 18.25 3.83 2.87
N LEU A 4 18.13 3.82 4.21
CA LEU A 4 17.52 2.70 4.92
C LEU A 4 16.00 2.81 4.87
N VAL A 5 15.34 1.80 4.29
CA VAL A 5 13.88 1.65 4.31
C VAL A 5 13.51 0.53 5.26
N ALA A 6 12.91 0.87 6.40
CA ALA A 6 12.47 -0.09 7.40
C ALA A 6 10.97 -0.37 7.23
N THR A 7 10.61 -1.63 7.07
CA THR A 7 9.23 -2.06 6.84
C THR A 7 8.92 -3.40 7.47
N ASP A 8 7.68 -3.55 7.98
CA ASP A 8 7.11 -4.83 8.43
C ASP A 8 6.28 -5.51 7.32
N ALA A 9 5.98 -4.76 6.24
CA ALA A 9 5.30 -5.26 5.06
C ALA A 9 6.33 -5.59 3.97
N TRP A 10 6.60 -6.88 3.78
CA TRP A 10 7.51 -7.39 2.77
C TRP A 10 7.10 -8.80 2.34
N HIS A 11 7.81 -9.38 1.38
CA HIS A 11 7.56 -10.76 0.93
C HIS A 11 7.45 -11.76 2.10
N PRO A 12 6.55 -12.76 1.99
CA PRO A 12 5.71 -13.16 0.85
C PRO A 12 4.39 -12.37 0.70
N GLN A 13 4.17 -11.28 1.43
CA GLN A 13 2.96 -10.49 1.31
C GLN A 13 2.83 -9.88 -0.09
N VAL A 14 1.62 -9.94 -0.67
CA VAL A 14 1.27 -9.27 -1.92
C VAL A 14 0.26 -8.15 -1.60
N ASN A 15 0.74 -6.92 -1.50
CA ASN A 15 -0.10 -5.76 -1.20
C ASN A 15 0.50 -4.46 -1.77
N GLY A 16 -0.28 -3.38 -1.73
CA GLY A 16 0.12 -2.08 -2.28
C GLY A 16 1.34 -1.45 -1.63
N VAL A 17 1.63 -1.77 -0.34
CA VAL A 17 2.83 -1.25 0.34
C VAL A 17 4.09 -1.89 -0.22
N VAL A 18 4.10 -3.23 -0.32
CA VAL A 18 5.23 -3.99 -0.90
C VAL A 18 5.50 -3.51 -2.32
N ARG A 19 4.48 -3.47 -3.18
CA ARG A 19 4.63 -2.99 -4.57
C ARG A 19 5.20 -1.57 -4.64
N SER A 20 4.68 -0.64 -3.82
CA SER A 20 5.21 0.73 -3.80
C SER A 20 6.68 0.78 -3.42
N LEU A 21 7.08 0.03 -2.40
CA LEU A 21 8.47 0.00 -1.93
C LEU A 21 9.41 -0.64 -2.96
N GLU A 22 8.99 -1.71 -3.65
CA GLU A 22 9.74 -2.33 -4.74
C GLU A 22 10.02 -1.32 -5.87
N HIS A 23 8.99 -0.60 -6.31
CA HIS A 23 9.15 0.45 -7.32
C HIS A 23 10.07 1.57 -6.84
N MET A 24 9.96 2.01 -5.57
CA MET A 24 10.85 3.03 -5.02
C MET A 24 12.30 2.54 -4.95
N VAL A 25 12.54 1.29 -4.53
CA VAL A 25 13.88 0.69 -4.52
C VAL A 25 14.47 0.63 -5.94
N ALA A 26 13.72 0.13 -6.91
CA ALA A 26 14.16 0.05 -8.30
C ALA A 26 14.42 1.45 -8.89
N ALA A 27 13.52 2.40 -8.67
CA ALA A 27 13.68 3.77 -9.14
C ALA A 27 14.87 4.49 -8.48
N GLY A 28 15.08 4.25 -7.18
CA GLY A 28 16.24 4.81 -6.47
C GLY A 28 17.57 4.35 -7.03
N ARG A 29 17.68 3.06 -7.31
CA ARG A 29 18.89 2.50 -7.94
C ARG A 29 19.16 3.13 -9.31
N ARG A 30 18.13 3.29 -10.15
CA ARG A 30 18.26 3.99 -11.45
C ARG A 30 18.71 5.45 -11.32
N ARG A 31 18.38 6.11 -10.20
CA ARG A 31 18.76 7.49 -9.87
C ARG A 31 20.12 7.62 -9.16
N GLY A 32 20.87 6.52 -9.02
CA GLY A 32 22.17 6.51 -8.34
C GLY A 32 22.05 6.58 -6.80
N HIS A 33 20.88 6.32 -6.24
CA HIS A 33 20.73 6.10 -4.80
C HIS A 33 21.04 4.63 -4.43
N ASP A 34 21.37 4.40 -3.16
CA ASP A 34 21.61 3.07 -2.60
C ASP A 34 20.52 2.75 -1.53
N PRO A 35 19.32 2.31 -1.95
CA PRO A 35 18.28 1.89 -1.02
C PRO A 35 18.61 0.53 -0.41
N VAL A 36 18.65 0.48 0.91
CA VAL A 36 18.88 -0.72 1.72
C VAL A 36 17.61 -1.02 2.50
N MET A 37 17.12 -2.25 2.37
CA MET A 37 15.89 -2.69 3.04
C MET A 37 16.19 -3.28 4.42
N LEU A 38 15.31 -3.02 5.39
CA LEU A 38 15.25 -3.71 6.68
C LEU A 38 13.84 -4.28 6.83
N THR A 39 13.71 -5.59 6.73
CA THR A 39 12.46 -6.30 6.49
C THR A 39 12.27 -7.46 7.48
N PRO A 40 11.10 -8.12 7.52
CA PRO A 40 10.90 -9.33 8.31
C PRO A 40 11.86 -10.48 7.98
N LEU A 41 12.46 -10.50 6.80
CA LEU A 41 13.44 -11.52 6.40
C LEU A 41 14.77 -11.42 7.15
N ASP A 42 15.04 -10.25 7.75
CA ASP A 42 16.26 -9.98 8.53
C ASP A 42 16.17 -10.44 9.98
N PHE A 43 14.99 -10.93 10.42
CA PHE A 43 14.69 -11.25 11.82
C PHE A 43 13.94 -12.56 11.96
N ALA A 44 14.08 -13.21 13.12
CA ALA A 44 13.13 -14.24 13.52
C ALA A 44 11.72 -13.62 13.58
N SER A 45 10.72 -14.33 13.10
CA SER A 45 9.35 -13.82 13.02
C SER A 45 8.34 -14.93 13.26
N VAL A 46 7.16 -14.55 13.76
CA VAL A 46 6.01 -15.43 13.96
C VAL A 46 4.85 -14.98 13.05
N PRO A 47 4.02 -15.90 12.55
CA PRO A 47 2.85 -15.52 11.77
C PRO A 47 1.83 -14.80 12.65
N LEU A 48 1.16 -13.78 12.09
CA LEU A 48 0.03 -13.14 12.75
C LEU A 48 -1.18 -14.11 12.74
N PRO A 49 -1.81 -14.38 13.89
CA PRO A 49 -3.02 -15.23 13.92
C PRO A 49 -4.10 -14.71 12.96
N GLY A 50 -4.63 -15.62 12.10
CA GLY A 50 -5.62 -15.27 11.07
C GLY A 50 -5.04 -14.67 9.77
N TYR A 51 -3.75 -14.33 9.73
CA TYR A 51 -3.06 -13.76 8.57
C TYR A 51 -1.64 -14.33 8.49
N ALA A 52 -1.51 -15.60 8.13
CA ALA A 52 -0.23 -16.31 8.15
C ALA A 52 0.85 -15.66 7.25
N GLU A 53 0.43 -14.95 6.22
CA GLU A 53 1.32 -14.20 5.33
C GLU A 53 1.91 -12.93 5.98
N ILE A 54 1.29 -12.41 7.04
CA ILE A 54 1.81 -11.28 7.82
C ILE A 54 2.71 -11.82 8.92
N ARG A 55 4.00 -11.47 8.85
CA ARG A 55 5.02 -11.91 9.80
C ARG A 55 5.32 -10.81 10.82
N LEU A 56 5.14 -11.11 12.10
CA LEU A 56 5.53 -10.24 13.19
C LEU A 56 6.99 -10.53 13.58
N SER A 57 7.88 -9.58 13.35
CA SER A 57 9.31 -9.72 13.63
C SER A 57 9.60 -9.63 15.12
N LEU A 58 10.39 -10.57 15.62
CA LEU A 58 10.92 -10.56 16.99
C LEU A 58 12.18 -9.67 17.02
N VAL A 59 11.96 -8.35 17.04
CA VAL A 59 13.01 -7.35 16.90
C VAL A 59 13.07 -6.42 18.10
N THR A 60 14.30 -6.03 18.48
CA THR A 60 14.54 -5.04 19.52
C THR A 60 15.28 -3.83 18.95
N ALA A 61 15.18 -2.67 19.61
CA ALA A 61 15.95 -1.49 19.22
C ALA A 61 17.48 -1.73 19.26
N ARG A 62 17.97 -2.58 20.18
CA ARG A 62 19.38 -2.97 20.23
C ARG A 62 19.78 -3.80 18.99
N GLY A 63 18.94 -4.75 18.58
CA GLY A 63 19.18 -5.56 17.39
C GLY A 63 19.22 -4.73 16.10
N VAL A 64 18.36 -3.71 15.98
CA VAL A 64 18.42 -2.75 14.87
C VAL A 64 19.65 -1.86 14.97
N ALA A 65 19.96 -1.31 16.16
CA ALA A 65 21.12 -0.43 16.37
C ALA A 65 22.44 -1.12 16.01
N ALA A 66 22.57 -2.42 16.32
CA ALA A 66 23.77 -3.20 15.99
C ALA A 66 24.01 -3.34 14.47
N ARG A 67 22.95 -3.24 13.65
CA ARG A 67 23.04 -3.30 12.19
C ARG A 67 23.38 -1.96 11.53
N PHE A 68 23.10 -0.83 12.19
CA PHE A 68 23.31 0.50 11.61
C PHE A 68 24.73 0.76 11.12
N PRO A 69 25.82 0.36 11.83
CA PRO A 69 27.18 0.56 11.32
C PRO A 69 27.45 -0.15 10.00
N ALA A 70 26.98 -1.40 9.87
CA ALA A 70 27.17 -2.18 8.64
C ALA A 70 26.26 -1.66 7.50
N LEU A 71 25.04 -1.24 7.80
CA LEU A 71 24.11 -0.67 6.82
C LEU A 71 24.55 0.75 6.40
N GLY A 72 25.20 1.51 7.25
CA GLY A 72 25.75 2.84 6.98
C GLY A 72 24.73 3.85 6.40
N PRO A 73 23.48 3.94 6.89
CA PRO A 73 22.49 4.79 6.25
C PRO A 73 22.82 6.27 6.46
N THR A 74 22.72 7.05 5.37
CA THR A 74 22.71 8.52 5.44
C THR A 74 21.32 9.04 5.75
N HIS A 75 20.28 8.38 5.21
CA HIS A 75 18.87 8.73 5.36
C HIS A 75 18.08 7.52 5.84
N VAL A 76 16.98 7.76 6.55
CA VAL A 76 16.12 6.70 7.09
C VAL A 76 14.65 7.01 6.77
N HIS A 77 13.98 6.03 6.17
CA HIS A 77 12.53 6.01 5.98
C HIS A 77 11.91 4.82 6.70
N ILE A 78 10.88 5.05 7.49
CA ILE A 78 10.13 4.02 8.19
C ILE A 78 8.75 3.91 7.52
N ALA A 79 8.58 2.84 6.75
CA ALA A 79 7.41 2.67 5.91
C ALA A 79 6.18 2.14 6.66
N THR A 80 6.38 1.45 7.79
CA THR A 80 5.27 0.86 8.58
C THR A 80 5.48 1.04 10.08
N GLU A 81 4.39 0.95 10.84
CA GLU A 81 4.32 1.20 12.28
C GLU A 81 4.52 -0.08 13.12
N GLY A 82 4.84 -1.21 12.50
CA GLY A 82 5.02 -2.49 13.16
C GLY A 82 6.32 -2.59 14.00
N PRO A 83 6.68 -3.80 14.46
CA PRO A 83 7.84 -4.01 15.33
C PRO A 83 9.15 -3.47 14.78
N ILE A 84 9.44 -3.64 13.47
CA ILE A 84 10.65 -3.12 12.81
C ILE A 84 10.62 -1.60 12.79
N GLY A 85 9.48 -1.01 12.38
CA GLY A 85 9.29 0.43 12.37
C GLY A 85 9.48 1.05 13.76
N LEU A 86 8.89 0.46 14.80
CA LEU A 86 9.04 0.90 16.20
C LEU A 86 10.48 0.81 16.70
N ALA A 87 11.18 -0.28 16.38
CA ALA A 87 12.57 -0.48 16.78
C ALA A 87 13.49 0.55 16.09
N THR A 88 13.33 0.73 14.77
CA THR A 88 14.08 1.70 13.95
C THR A 88 13.84 3.13 14.45
N ARG A 89 12.58 3.49 14.71
CA ARG A 89 12.22 4.79 15.29
C ARG A 89 12.92 5.06 16.61
N ARG A 90 12.98 4.05 17.49
CA ARG A 90 13.70 4.18 18.78
C ARG A 90 15.20 4.45 18.59
N VAL A 91 15.82 3.77 17.61
CA VAL A 91 17.24 3.99 17.27
C VAL A 91 17.45 5.40 16.75
N CYS A 92 16.66 5.85 15.78
CA CYS A 92 16.76 7.20 15.22
C CYS A 92 16.60 8.27 16.31
N LEU A 93 15.61 8.11 17.18
CA LEU A 93 15.41 9.02 18.31
C LEU A 93 16.58 9.01 19.31
N ALA A 94 17.16 7.85 19.61
CA ALA A 94 18.30 7.75 20.53
C ALA A 94 19.56 8.43 19.96
N GLN A 95 19.74 8.33 18.64
CA GLN A 95 20.87 8.92 17.92
C GLN A 95 20.62 10.37 17.44
N ASN A 96 19.45 10.96 17.75
CA ASN A 96 19.03 12.26 17.21
C ASN A 96 19.11 12.35 15.67
N ARG A 97 18.81 11.24 14.99
CA ARG A 97 18.86 11.12 13.52
C ARG A 97 17.51 11.51 12.92
N PRO A 98 17.49 12.39 11.91
CA PRO A 98 16.26 12.65 11.12
C PRO A 98 15.76 11.37 10.47
N PHE A 99 14.46 11.22 10.36
CA PHE A 99 13.81 10.14 9.61
C PHE A 99 12.44 10.56 9.11
N THR A 100 12.01 9.96 8.02
CA THR A 100 10.65 10.11 7.49
C THR A 100 9.82 8.87 7.79
N THR A 101 8.49 9.02 7.73
CA THR A 101 7.54 7.91 7.88
C THR A 101 6.51 7.93 6.75
N SER A 102 5.78 6.83 6.55
CA SER A 102 4.60 6.79 5.68
C SER A 102 3.37 6.31 6.42
N TYR A 103 2.23 6.90 6.10
CA TYR A 103 0.92 6.45 6.54
C TYR A 103 0.24 5.69 5.40
N HIS A 104 0.30 4.37 5.43
CA HIS A 104 -0.19 3.53 4.33
C HIS A 104 -1.60 2.98 4.55
N THR A 105 -2.01 2.78 5.80
CA THR A 105 -3.21 2.03 6.13
C THR A 105 -4.01 2.77 7.19
N ARG A 106 -5.32 2.81 7.05
CA ARG A 106 -6.27 3.30 8.07
C ARG A 106 -6.40 2.26 9.20
N PHE A 107 -5.27 2.02 9.86
CA PHE A 107 -5.18 1.03 10.95
C PHE A 107 -6.20 1.26 12.08
N PRO A 108 -6.52 2.51 12.51
CA PRO A 108 -7.55 2.75 13.53
C PRO A 108 -8.91 2.20 13.16
N GLU A 109 -9.35 2.41 11.92
CA GLU A 109 -10.63 1.91 11.41
C GLU A 109 -10.64 0.38 11.32
N TYR A 110 -9.53 -0.22 10.87
CA TYR A 110 -9.39 -1.68 10.81
C TYR A 110 -9.43 -2.32 12.20
N LEU A 111 -8.80 -1.66 13.18
CA LEU A 111 -8.79 -2.13 14.56
C LEU A 111 -10.18 -2.00 15.20
N ALA A 112 -10.85 -0.86 15.01
CA ALA A 112 -12.19 -0.60 15.54
C ALA A 112 -13.26 -1.54 14.94
N ALA A 113 -13.11 -1.94 13.67
CA ALA A 113 -14.00 -2.91 13.02
C ALA A 113 -13.90 -4.34 13.60
N ARG A 114 -12.79 -4.66 14.30
CA ARG A 114 -12.51 -6.01 14.82
C ARG A 114 -12.49 -6.10 16.34
N LEU A 115 -12.15 -5.03 17.01
CA LEU A 115 -11.99 -4.98 18.46
C LEU A 115 -12.71 -3.75 19.02
N PRO A 116 -13.25 -3.81 20.23
CA PRO A 116 -13.93 -2.67 20.88
C PRO A 116 -12.91 -1.62 21.37
N VAL A 117 -12.00 -1.18 20.49
CA VAL A 117 -10.99 -0.18 20.78
C VAL A 117 -11.42 1.15 20.14
N PRO A 118 -11.62 2.22 20.92
CA PRO A 118 -11.96 3.53 20.37
C PRO A 118 -10.88 4.04 19.41
N GLU A 119 -11.25 4.43 18.20
CA GLU A 119 -10.34 4.96 17.17
C GLU A 119 -9.44 6.08 17.68
N ARG A 120 -9.96 6.94 18.59
CA ARG A 120 -9.21 8.05 19.19
C ARG A 120 -7.90 7.61 19.86
N TRP A 121 -7.83 6.40 20.43
CA TRP A 121 -6.62 5.90 21.06
C TRP A 121 -5.60 5.42 20.04
N SER A 122 -6.06 4.74 19.01
CA SER A 122 -5.21 4.32 17.89
C SER A 122 -4.64 5.54 17.15
N TYR A 123 -5.49 6.56 16.91
CA TYR A 123 -5.01 7.83 16.33
C TYR A 123 -4.05 8.59 17.23
N ALA A 124 -4.24 8.60 18.56
CA ALA A 124 -3.32 9.21 19.49
C ALA A 124 -1.94 8.52 19.47
N TRP A 125 -1.94 7.18 19.37
CA TRP A 125 -0.72 6.40 19.24
C TRP A 125 0.00 6.66 17.92
N LEU A 126 -0.71 6.65 16.79
CA LEU A 126 -0.16 6.94 15.46
C LEU A 126 0.39 8.37 15.39
N ARG A 127 -0.35 9.34 15.93
CA ARG A 127 0.11 10.73 16.02
C ARG A 127 1.41 10.87 16.80
N ARG A 128 1.56 10.09 17.89
CA ARG A 128 2.84 10.02 18.64
C ARG A 128 3.95 9.33 17.84
N PHE A 129 3.61 8.31 17.08
CA PHE A 129 4.56 7.59 16.22
C PHE A 129 5.10 8.50 15.12
N HIS A 130 4.24 9.04 14.29
CA HIS A 130 4.59 9.89 13.15
C HIS A 130 5.08 11.29 13.57
N GLY A 131 4.51 11.86 14.62
CA GLY A 131 4.88 13.20 15.10
C GLY A 131 6.33 13.35 15.55
N ALA A 132 7.08 12.27 15.67
CA ALA A 132 8.51 12.30 15.97
C ALA A 132 9.39 12.27 14.68
N SER A 133 8.81 12.07 13.52
CA SER A 133 9.51 12.09 12.23
C SER A 133 9.73 13.54 11.75
N SER A 134 10.69 13.73 10.87
CA SER A 134 10.89 15.01 10.14
C SER A 134 9.83 15.23 9.07
N GLY A 135 9.18 14.17 8.57
CA GLY A 135 8.08 14.23 7.63
C GLY A 135 7.29 12.93 7.60
N THR A 136 5.97 13.02 7.39
CA THR A 136 5.07 11.86 7.25
C THR A 136 4.44 11.89 5.87
N MET A 137 4.73 10.87 5.07
CA MET A 137 4.21 10.77 3.71
C MET A 137 2.79 10.22 3.70
N VAL A 138 1.92 10.86 2.92
CA VAL A 138 0.51 10.51 2.74
C VAL A 138 0.18 10.43 1.25
N SER A 139 -0.73 9.52 0.89
CA SER A 139 -0.95 9.19 -0.53
C SER A 139 -1.86 10.17 -1.27
N THR A 140 -2.82 10.80 -0.59
CA THR A 140 -3.88 11.56 -1.25
C THR A 140 -4.20 12.89 -0.55
N PRO A 141 -4.81 13.87 -1.28
CA PRO A 141 -5.26 15.14 -0.70
C PRO A 141 -6.28 14.99 0.41
N SER A 142 -7.24 14.08 0.27
CA SER A 142 -8.27 13.90 1.30
C SER A 142 -7.72 13.25 2.55
N LEU A 143 -6.78 12.28 2.42
CA LEU A 143 -6.09 11.69 3.56
C LEU A 143 -5.24 12.73 4.30
N GLU A 144 -4.56 13.61 3.57
CA GLU A 144 -3.78 14.71 4.16
C GLU A 144 -4.66 15.64 4.98
N ARG A 145 -5.82 16.04 4.44
CA ARG A 145 -6.79 16.88 5.16
C ARG A 145 -7.34 16.19 6.41
N ASP A 146 -7.73 14.92 6.30
CA ASP A 146 -8.24 14.13 7.44
C ASP A 146 -7.20 14.03 8.55
N LEU A 147 -5.97 13.64 8.23
CA LEU A 147 -4.90 13.51 9.21
C LEU A 147 -4.50 14.88 9.81
N SER A 148 -4.46 15.92 9.00
CA SER A 148 -4.22 17.29 9.49
C SER A 148 -5.30 17.72 10.48
N GLY A 149 -6.58 17.49 10.19
CA GLY A 149 -7.70 17.74 11.09
C GLY A 149 -7.61 16.92 12.40
N ARG A 150 -6.97 15.75 12.36
CA ARG A 150 -6.68 14.92 13.53
C ARG A 150 -5.39 15.31 14.28
N GLY A 151 -4.71 16.40 13.86
CA GLY A 151 -3.53 16.96 14.52
C GLY A 151 -2.22 16.28 14.14
N PHE A 152 -2.15 15.60 12.99
CA PHE A 152 -0.88 15.20 12.38
C PHE A 152 -0.21 16.43 11.76
N THR A 153 1.11 16.47 11.81
CA THR A 153 1.92 17.60 11.32
C THR A 153 3.00 17.11 10.37
N ARG A 154 3.59 18.01 9.58
CA ARG A 154 4.66 17.71 8.62
C ARG A 154 4.24 16.61 7.62
N LEU A 155 3.00 16.72 7.15
CA LEU A 155 2.48 15.84 6.11
C LEU A 155 3.10 16.22 4.77
N MET A 156 3.52 15.22 4.00
CA MET A 156 4.18 15.36 2.71
C MET A 156 3.47 14.46 1.69
N ARG A 157 3.19 14.96 0.50
CA ARG A 157 2.51 14.19 -0.52
C ARG A 157 3.45 13.16 -1.14
N TRP A 158 2.99 11.91 -1.20
CA TRP A 158 3.63 10.84 -1.96
C TRP A 158 2.57 9.99 -2.64
N THR A 159 2.28 10.28 -3.89
CA THR A 159 1.29 9.57 -4.71
C THR A 159 1.81 8.18 -5.12
N ARG A 160 0.98 7.45 -5.85
CA ARG A 160 1.33 6.13 -6.41
C ARG A 160 1.44 6.23 -7.91
N GLY A 161 2.14 5.27 -8.49
CA GLY A 161 2.18 5.08 -9.92
C GLY A 161 1.55 3.77 -10.34
N VAL A 162 1.46 3.55 -11.63
CA VAL A 162 1.04 2.30 -12.26
C VAL A 162 2.00 1.95 -13.39
N ASP A 163 2.23 0.65 -13.59
CA ASP A 163 2.96 0.13 -14.74
C ASP A 163 2.02 0.11 -15.95
N THR A 164 2.12 1.15 -16.77
CA THR A 164 1.27 1.32 -17.95
C THR A 164 1.69 0.45 -19.15
N ASP A 165 2.83 -0.17 -19.14
CA ASP A 165 3.26 -1.14 -20.15
C ASP A 165 2.65 -2.51 -19.85
N LEU A 166 2.60 -2.90 -18.60
CA LEU A 166 1.96 -4.13 -18.14
C LEU A 166 0.43 -4.00 -18.20
N PHE A 167 -0.13 -2.98 -17.54
CA PHE A 167 -1.56 -2.72 -17.49
C PHE A 167 -1.95 -1.79 -18.64
N ARG A 168 -2.53 -2.36 -19.69
CA ARG A 168 -2.94 -1.64 -20.91
C ARG A 168 -4.14 -2.32 -21.54
N PRO A 169 -4.92 -1.61 -22.37
CA PRO A 169 -5.90 -2.23 -23.27
C PRO A 169 -5.21 -3.25 -24.18
N ARG A 170 -5.90 -4.33 -24.52
CA ARG A 170 -5.38 -5.45 -25.32
C ARG A 170 -6.35 -5.80 -26.43
N ASP A 171 -6.64 -4.80 -27.25
CA ASP A 171 -7.57 -4.95 -28.36
C ASP A 171 -7.06 -5.98 -29.36
N GLY A 172 -7.91 -6.92 -29.73
CA GLY A 172 -7.57 -8.01 -30.65
C GLY A 172 -6.81 -9.20 -30.03
N GLU A 173 -6.40 -9.14 -28.76
CA GLU A 173 -5.85 -10.30 -28.05
C GLU A 173 -6.99 -11.25 -27.62
N ALA A 174 -6.72 -12.56 -27.65
CA ALA A 174 -7.68 -13.57 -27.17
C ALA A 174 -7.95 -13.37 -25.67
N ALA A 175 -9.22 -13.41 -25.27
CA ALA A 175 -9.60 -13.37 -23.87
C ALA A 175 -8.98 -14.56 -23.10
N PRO A 176 -8.65 -14.39 -21.80
CA PRO A 176 -8.19 -15.50 -20.99
C PRO A 176 -9.17 -16.68 -21.02
N GLU A 177 -8.64 -17.91 -21.11
CA GLU A 177 -9.44 -19.14 -21.16
C GLU A 177 -10.42 -19.26 -19.98
N ALA A 178 -10.01 -18.80 -18.80
CA ALA A 178 -10.83 -18.78 -17.59
C ALA A 178 -12.15 -17.98 -17.73
N LEU A 179 -12.26 -17.13 -18.77
CA LEU A 179 -13.44 -16.31 -19.08
C LEU A 179 -14.25 -16.86 -20.26
N ALA A 180 -13.81 -17.95 -20.90
CA ALA A 180 -14.48 -18.51 -22.06
C ALA A 180 -15.91 -18.96 -21.72
N GLY A 181 -16.87 -18.60 -22.58
CA GLY A 181 -18.28 -18.97 -22.42
C GLY A 181 -19.04 -18.24 -21.31
N LEU A 182 -18.40 -17.34 -20.56
CA LEU A 182 -19.08 -16.55 -19.55
C LEU A 182 -19.85 -15.38 -20.18
N PRO A 183 -21.06 -15.06 -19.68
CA PRO A 183 -21.84 -13.93 -20.17
C PRO A 183 -21.21 -12.58 -19.82
N ARG A 184 -21.14 -11.67 -20.79
CA ARG A 184 -20.72 -10.28 -20.60
C ARG A 184 -21.91 -9.40 -20.19
N PRO A 185 -21.68 -8.21 -19.58
CA PRO A 185 -20.40 -7.61 -19.26
C PRO A 185 -19.71 -8.25 -18.04
N PHE A 186 -18.37 -8.08 -17.94
CA PHE A 186 -17.56 -8.55 -16.83
C PHE A 186 -17.32 -7.43 -15.80
N PHE A 187 -17.82 -7.63 -14.59
CA PHE A 187 -17.58 -6.75 -13.45
C PHE A 187 -16.45 -7.34 -12.60
N LEU A 188 -15.35 -6.64 -12.50
CA LEU A 188 -14.12 -7.13 -11.87
C LEU A 188 -13.90 -6.52 -10.48
N PHE A 189 -13.62 -7.35 -9.51
CA PHE A 189 -12.97 -7.00 -8.24
C PHE A 189 -11.57 -7.62 -8.17
N VAL A 190 -10.59 -6.84 -7.71
CA VAL A 190 -9.22 -7.33 -7.43
C VAL A 190 -8.79 -6.89 -6.04
N GLY A 191 -8.43 -7.83 -5.19
CA GLY A 191 -7.95 -7.51 -3.85
C GLY A 191 -7.99 -8.69 -2.88
N ARG A 192 -7.52 -8.46 -1.66
CA ARG A 192 -7.63 -9.43 -0.57
C ARG A 192 -9.09 -9.71 -0.24
N LEU A 193 -9.43 -10.98 -0.01
CA LEU A 193 -10.77 -11.38 0.41
C LEU A 193 -10.85 -11.32 1.95
N ALA A 194 -11.11 -10.13 2.47
CA ALA A 194 -11.18 -9.82 3.89
C ALA A 194 -12.25 -8.76 4.17
N VAL A 195 -12.68 -8.68 5.42
CA VAL A 195 -13.81 -7.82 5.87
C VAL A 195 -13.64 -6.36 5.44
N GLU A 196 -12.43 -5.81 5.54
CA GLU A 196 -12.12 -4.42 5.18
C GLU A 196 -12.30 -4.11 3.70
N LYS A 197 -12.31 -5.12 2.83
CA LYS A 197 -12.53 -4.96 1.38
C LYS A 197 -13.99 -4.99 0.97
N ASN A 198 -14.88 -5.34 1.89
CA ASN A 198 -16.33 -5.29 1.69
C ASN A 198 -16.82 -6.02 0.41
N VAL A 199 -16.15 -7.13 0.06
CA VAL A 199 -16.42 -7.89 -1.19
C VAL A 199 -17.84 -8.42 -1.23
N GLU A 200 -18.43 -8.68 -0.06
CA GLU A 200 -19.83 -9.10 0.07
C GLU A 200 -20.79 -8.09 -0.57
N ALA A 201 -20.57 -6.78 -0.40
CA ALA A 201 -21.39 -5.76 -1.03
C ALA A 201 -21.37 -5.88 -2.57
N PHE A 202 -20.20 -6.17 -3.17
CA PHE A 202 -20.11 -6.43 -4.61
C PHE A 202 -20.84 -7.70 -5.04
N LEU A 203 -20.67 -8.79 -4.30
CA LEU A 203 -21.31 -10.07 -4.64
C LEU A 203 -22.84 -10.03 -4.56
N ARG A 204 -23.40 -9.21 -3.66
CA ARG A 204 -24.85 -9.03 -3.51
C ARG A 204 -25.48 -8.10 -4.53
N LEU A 205 -24.71 -7.43 -5.40
CA LEU A 205 -25.27 -6.57 -6.44
C LEU A 205 -26.03 -7.39 -7.48
N ASP A 206 -27.16 -6.88 -7.92
CA ASP A 206 -27.86 -7.37 -9.11
C ASP A 206 -27.27 -6.67 -10.34
N LEU A 207 -26.40 -7.38 -11.06
CA LEU A 207 -25.68 -6.89 -12.22
C LEU A 207 -25.89 -7.82 -13.42
N PRO A 208 -26.04 -7.28 -14.64
CA PRO A 208 -26.07 -8.11 -15.84
C PRO A 208 -24.70 -8.73 -16.08
N GLY A 209 -24.63 -9.96 -16.56
CA GLY A 209 -23.37 -10.62 -16.91
C GLY A 209 -22.65 -11.29 -15.73
N THR A 210 -21.33 -11.27 -15.69
CA THR A 210 -20.52 -12.07 -14.77
C THR A 210 -19.71 -11.21 -13.81
N LYS A 211 -19.75 -11.54 -12.51
CA LYS A 211 -18.84 -10.98 -11.50
C LYS A 211 -17.56 -11.81 -11.44
N LEU A 212 -16.43 -11.15 -11.61
CA LEU A 212 -15.09 -11.73 -11.52
C LEU A 212 -14.41 -11.28 -10.22
N VAL A 213 -13.87 -12.23 -9.47
CA VAL A 213 -13.19 -11.98 -8.21
C VAL A 213 -11.77 -12.51 -8.30
N VAL A 214 -10.78 -11.60 -8.29
CA VAL A 214 -9.35 -11.94 -8.27
C VAL A 214 -8.79 -11.63 -6.89
N GLY A 215 -8.15 -12.62 -6.30
CA GLY A 215 -7.51 -12.55 -5.00
C GLY A 215 -7.84 -13.73 -4.11
N ASP A 216 -7.28 -13.71 -2.92
CA ASP A 216 -7.48 -14.72 -1.88
C ASP A 216 -7.52 -14.05 -0.50
N GLY A 217 -7.93 -14.79 0.51
CA GLY A 217 -7.97 -14.28 1.89
C GLY A 217 -8.88 -15.11 2.80
N PRO A 218 -8.90 -14.74 4.10
CA PRO A 218 -9.62 -15.52 5.12
C PRO A 218 -11.11 -15.67 4.85
N ASP A 219 -11.72 -14.74 4.13
CA ASP A 219 -13.17 -14.73 3.86
C ASP A 219 -13.58 -15.51 2.60
N ARG A 220 -12.61 -16.09 1.84
CA ARG A 220 -12.90 -16.72 0.54
C ARG A 220 -14.02 -17.75 0.59
N ALA A 221 -13.98 -18.68 1.55
CA ALA A 221 -14.97 -19.75 1.65
C ALA A 221 -16.39 -19.19 1.92
N ARG A 222 -16.50 -18.21 2.79
CA ARG A 222 -17.75 -17.51 3.12
C ARG A 222 -18.30 -16.74 1.91
N LEU A 223 -17.43 -16.00 1.24
CA LEU A 223 -17.80 -15.15 0.09
C LEU A 223 -18.26 -15.99 -1.11
N ALA A 224 -17.64 -17.14 -1.38
CA ALA A 224 -18.03 -18.02 -2.47
C ALA A 224 -19.47 -18.58 -2.33
N GLY A 225 -19.99 -18.64 -1.11
CA GLY A 225 -21.37 -19.04 -0.84
C GLY A 225 -22.43 -17.95 -1.06
N ILE A 226 -22.02 -16.67 -1.27
CA ILE A 226 -22.94 -15.53 -1.42
C ILE A 226 -23.51 -15.46 -2.82
N ASP A 227 -22.65 -15.63 -3.83
CA ASP A 227 -23.04 -15.62 -5.24
C ASP A 227 -22.39 -16.81 -5.98
N PRO A 228 -23.14 -17.92 -6.18
CA PRO A 228 -22.60 -19.09 -6.86
C PRO A 228 -22.28 -18.86 -8.34
N THR A 229 -22.77 -17.78 -8.95
CA THR A 229 -22.51 -17.43 -10.36
C THR A 229 -21.21 -16.64 -10.53
N ALA A 230 -20.69 -16.03 -9.45
CA ALA A 230 -19.44 -15.29 -9.47
C ALA A 230 -18.23 -16.21 -9.72
N ARG A 231 -17.27 -15.74 -10.48
CA ARG A 231 -16.04 -16.47 -10.80
C ARG A 231 -14.87 -16.04 -9.93
N PHE A 232 -14.45 -16.91 -9.02
CA PHE A 232 -13.28 -16.71 -8.17
C PHE A 232 -12.05 -17.28 -8.87
N LEU A 233 -11.17 -16.39 -9.36
CA LEU A 233 -9.98 -16.73 -10.15
C LEU A 233 -8.73 -16.98 -9.29
N GLY A 234 -8.84 -16.85 -7.96
CA GLY A 234 -7.69 -16.95 -7.06
C GLY A 234 -6.74 -15.76 -7.17
N THR A 235 -5.55 -15.90 -6.59
CA THR A 235 -4.51 -14.87 -6.66
C THR A 235 -3.84 -14.88 -8.03
N LEU A 236 -3.91 -13.75 -8.74
CA LEU A 236 -3.21 -13.54 -10.00
C LEU A 236 -2.25 -12.34 -9.86
N THR A 237 -1.14 -12.39 -10.59
CA THR A 237 -0.12 -11.33 -10.61
C THR A 237 0.43 -11.14 -12.02
N GLY A 238 1.15 -10.04 -12.25
CA GLY A 238 1.83 -9.76 -13.51
C GLY A 238 0.90 -9.86 -14.72
N GLU A 239 1.37 -10.53 -15.77
CA GLU A 239 0.69 -10.64 -17.05
C GLU A 239 -0.69 -11.31 -16.95
N ALA A 240 -0.83 -12.37 -16.13
CA ALA A 240 -2.11 -13.05 -15.94
C ALA A 240 -3.17 -12.10 -15.35
N LEU A 241 -2.81 -11.27 -14.37
CA LEU A 241 -3.68 -10.26 -13.79
C LEU A 241 -4.03 -9.17 -14.80
N ALA A 242 -3.02 -8.65 -15.52
CA ALA A 242 -3.21 -7.59 -16.51
C ALA A 242 -4.18 -8.00 -17.64
N ARG A 243 -4.12 -9.26 -18.07
CA ARG A 243 -5.06 -9.80 -19.07
C ARG A 243 -6.50 -9.88 -18.56
N ILE A 244 -6.72 -10.18 -17.27
CA ILE A 244 -8.07 -10.15 -16.66
C ILE A 244 -8.61 -8.71 -16.62
N TYR A 245 -7.78 -7.73 -16.20
CA TYR A 245 -8.19 -6.33 -16.27
C TYR A 245 -8.59 -5.93 -17.70
N ALA A 246 -7.72 -6.18 -18.68
CA ALA A 246 -7.97 -5.78 -20.07
C ALA A 246 -9.24 -6.42 -20.67
N ALA A 247 -9.56 -7.66 -20.27
CA ALA A 247 -10.73 -8.40 -20.73
C ALA A 247 -12.04 -7.99 -20.04
N SER A 248 -11.99 -7.24 -18.93
CA SER A 248 -13.16 -6.84 -18.15
C SER A 248 -13.80 -5.55 -18.69
N ASP A 249 -15.01 -5.22 -18.21
CA ASP A 249 -15.80 -4.06 -18.68
C ASP A 249 -15.88 -2.95 -17.63
N VAL A 250 -16.00 -3.28 -16.34
CA VAL A 250 -16.06 -2.34 -15.23
C VAL A 250 -15.25 -2.87 -14.05
N PHE A 251 -14.46 -2.02 -13.45
CA PHE A 251 -13.80 -2.31 -12.17
C PHE A 251 -14.70 -1.85 -11.02
N VAL A 252 -15.12 -2.77 -10.16
CA VAL A 252 -15.95 -2.45 -8.99
C VAL A 252 -15.12 -2.47 -7.74
N PHE A 253 -15.08 -1.35 -7.03
CA PHE A 253 -14.28 -1.14 -5.83
C PHE A 253 -15.17 -0.89 -4.59
N PRO A 254 -15.58 -1.95 -3.87
CA PRO A 254 -16.53 -1.87 -2.77
C PRO A 254 -15.90 -1.47 -1.43
N SER A 255 -14.58 -1.28 -1.37
CA SER A 255 -13.87 -0.94 -0.13
C SER A 255 -14.26 0.43 0.41
N LEU A 256 -14.37 0.53 1.76
CA LEU A 256 -14.74 1.77 2.46
C LEU A 256 -13.56 2.46 3.14
N THR A 257 -12.38 1.82 3.20
CA THR A 257 -11.29 2.23 4.10
C THR A 257 -9.91 2.32 3.45
N ASP A 258 -9.82 2.19 2.12
CA ASP A 258 -8.53 2.29 1.43
C ASP A 258 -8.00 3.74 1.41
N THR A 259 -6.69 3.88 1.59
CA THR A 259 -6.02 5.18 1.58
C THR A 259 -5.73 5.70 0.16
N PHE A 260 -5.63 4.80 -0.83
CA PHE A 260 -5.40 5.13 -2.23
C PHE A 260 -6.09 4.13 -3.16
N GLY A 261 -5.69 2.85 -3.12
CA GLY A 261 -6.16 1.81 -4.02
C GLY A 261 -5.37 1.77 -5.34
N ILE A 262 -4.15 1.21 -5.33
CA ILE A 262 -3.34 1.05 -6.57
C ILE A 262 -4.11 0.31 -7.66
N VAL A 263 -4.95 -0.64 -7.29
CA VAL A 263 -5.83 -1.39 -8.20
C VAL A 263 -6.77 -0.51 -9.04
N LEU A 264 -7.11 0.71 -8.54
CA LEU A 264 -7.86 1.71 -9.32
C LEU A 264 -7.03 2.19 -10.52
N LEU A 265 -5.74 2.43 -10.31
CA LEU A 265 -4.84 2.84 -11.39
C LEU A 265 -4.58 1.69 -12.37
N GLU A 266 -4.47 0.44 -11.89
CA GLU A 266 -4.33 -0.75 -12.73
C GLU A 266 -5.56 -0.92 -13.64
N ALA A 267 -6.76 -0.72 -13.08
CA ALA A 267 -8.02 -0.74 -13.83
C ALA A 267 -8.04 0.36 -14.92
N LEU A 268 -7.83 1.62 -14.51
CA LEU A 268 -7.81 2.75 -15.46
C LEU A 268 -6.74 2.57 -16.53
N ALA A 269 -5.55 2.09 -16.18
CA ALA A 269 -4.47 1.83 -17.13
C ALA A 269 -4.83 0.77 -18.16
N SER A 270 -5.63 -0.22 -17.77
CA SER A 270 -6.19 -1.25 -18.66
C SER A 270 -7.45 -0.79 -19.44
N GLY A 271 -7.83 0.49 -19.28
CA GLY A 271 -9.01 1.05 -19.93
C GLY A 271 -10.33 0.70 -19.21
N LEU A 272 -10.31 0.25 -17.95
CA LEU A 272 -11.53 -0.05 -17.22
C LEU A 272 -12.04 1.18 -16.45
N PRO A 273 -13.30 1.58 -16.64
CA PRO A 273 -13.95 2.55 -15.77
C PRO A 273 -14.16 1.98 -14.37
N VAL A 274 -14.17 2.87 -13.39
CA VAL A 274 -14.28 2.53 -11.97
C VAL A 274 -15.70 2.82 -11.45
N ALA A 275 -16.28 1.86 -10.73
CA ALA A 275 -17.46 2.06 -9.90
C ALA A 275 -17.08 1.88 -8.42
N ALA A 276 -17.31 2.87 -7.58
CA ALA A 276 -16.91 2.82 -6.18
C ALA A 276 -17.82 3.66 -5.28
N TYR A 277 -17.70 3.46 -3.96
CA TYR A 277 -18.28 4.36 -2.98
C TYR A 277 -17.51 5.71 -2.95
N PRO A 278 -18.21 6.84 -2.62
CA PRO A 278 -17.57 8.17 -2.53
C PRO A 278 -16.76 8.32 -1.24
N VAL A 279 -15.70 7.53 -1.09
CA VAL A 279 -14.81 7.50 0.08
C VAL A 279 -13.38 7.85 -0.31
N THR A 280 -12.52 8.10 0.69
CA THR A 280 -11.08 8.34 0.49
C THR A 280 -10.47 7.23 -0.36
N GLY A 281 -9.55 7.59 -1.24
CA GLY A 281 -9.00 6.72 -2.28
C GLY A 281 -9.77 6.93 -3.59
N PRO A 282 -10.96 6.36 -3.78
CA PRO A 282 -11.77 6.64 -4.98
C PRO A 282 -12.05 8.12 -5.21
N LEU A 283 -12.41 8.89 -4.17
CA LEU A 283 -12.61 10.35 -4.30
C LEU A 283 -11.37 11.09 -4.83
N ASP A 284 -10.18 10.65 -4.45
CA ASP A 284 -8.93 11.30 -4.86
C ASP A 284 -8.43 10.83 -6.24
N VAL A 285 -8.78 9.61 -6.67
CA VAL A 285 -8.31 9.01 -7.93
C VAL A 285 -9.28 9.26 -9.07
N VAL A 286 -10.59 9.09 -8.83
CA VAL A 286 -11.62 9.22 -9.88
C VAL A 286 -12.64 10.31 -9.60
N GLY A 287 -12.68 10.88 -8.39
CA GLY A 287 -13.62 11.94 -8.04
C GLY A 287 -13.40 13.19 -8.89
N GLY A 288 -14.48 13.71 -9.49
CA GLY A 288 -14.42 14.88 -10.37
C GLY A 288 -13.82 14.62 -11.75
N THR A 289 -13.54 13.35 -12.09
CA THR A 289 -13.10 12.93 -13.44
C THR A 289 -14.24 12.24 -14.20
N ALA A 290 -14.05 12.03 -15.51
CA ALA A 290 -15.01 11.31 -16.35
C ALA A 290 -14.73 9.79 -16.43
N VAL A 291 -13.85 9.24 -15.57
CA VAL A 291 -13.35 7.85 -15.69
C VAL A 291 -13.92 6.90 -14.62
N GLY A 292 -14.83 7.37 -13.80
CA GLY A 292 -15.48 6.56 -12.78
C GLY A 292 -16.77 7.18 -12.26
N ILE A 293 -17.62 6.34 -11.70
CA ILE A 293 -18.86 6.72 -11.02
C ILE A 293 -18.74 6.43 -9.54
N LEU A 294 -18.91 7.45 -8.72
CA LEU A 294 -18.91 7.33 -7.27
C LEU A 294 -20.33 7.53 -6.75
N ASP A 295 -20.91 6.48 -6.17
CA ASP A 295 -22.28 6.52 -5.63
C ASP A 295 -22.40 5.62 -4.38
N HIS A 296 -23.32 5.95 -3.49
CA HIS A 296 -23.73 5.09 -2.38
C HIS A 296 -24.51 3.85 -2.84
N ASP A 297 -25.19 3.93 -4.01
CA ASP A 297 -25.69 2.77 -4.74
C ASP A 297 -24.58 2.25 -5.68
N LEU A 298 -23.78 1.32 -5.17
CA LEU A 298 -22.68 0.72 -5.93
C LEU A 298 -23.17 -0.02 -7.19
N GLY A 299 -24.38 -0.56 -7.17
CA GLY A 299 -25.00 -1.23 -8.31
C GLY A 299 -25.36 -0.25 -9.43
N ALA A 300 -25.95 0.89 -9.08
CA ALA A 300 -26.20 1.97 -10.03
C ALA A 300 -24.89 2.51 -10.62
N ALA A 301 -23.87 2.73 -9.76
CA ALA A 301 -22.55 3.16 -10.21
C ALA A 301 -21.94 2.16 -11.20
N ALA A 302 -21.99 0.85 -10.90
CA ALA A 302 -21.44 -0.19 -11.76
C ALA A 302 -22.14 -0.26 -13.14
N ARG A 303 -23.46 -0.13 -13.17
CA ARG A 303 -24.22 -0.11 -14.42
C ARG A 303 -23.93 1.16 -15.25
N ALA A 304 -23.87 2.33 -14.59
CA ALA A 304 -23.59 3.58 -15.27
C ALA A 304 -22.16 3.65 -15.82
N ALA A 305 -21.20 3.03 -15.15
CA ALA A 305 -19.80 2.98 -15.57
C ALA A 305 -19.59 2.27 -16.92
N LEU A 306 -20.49 1.38 -17.34
CA LEU A 306 -20.44 0.71 -18.64
C LEU A 306 -20.45 1.68 -19.84
N ALA A 307 -20.95 2.90 -19.66
CA ALA A 307 -21.01 3.91 -20.73
C ALA A 307 -19.73 4.76 -20.85
N ILE A 308 -18.75 4.58 -19.96
CA ILE A 308 -17.52 5.38 -19.93
C ILE A 308 -16.54 4.86 -20.99
N PRO A 309 -15.98 5.72 -21.86
CA PRO A 309 -14.99 5.32 -22.85
C PRO A 309 -13.69 4.79 -22.24
N ARG A 310 -13.21 3.65 -22.75
CA ARG A 310 -11.97 3.01 -22.26
C ARG A 310 -10.74 3.89 -22.47
N GLU A 311 -10.71 4.66 -23.55
CA GLU A 311 -9.62 5.59 -23.90
C GLU A 311 -9.49 6.72 -22.87
N ALA A 312 -10.61 7.21 -22.35
CA ALA A 312 -10.61 8.23 -21.28
C ALA A 312 -9.97 7.68 -20.00
N CYS A 313 -10.30 6.42 -19.63
CA CYS A 313 -9.71 5.76 -18.49
C CYS A 313 -8.18 5.61 -18.63
N ARG A 314 -7.73 5.15 -19.80
CA ARG A 314 -6.31 5.03 -20.13
C ARG A 314 -5.59 6.36 -20.07
N ALA A 315 -6.17 7.42 -20.64
CA ALA A 315 -5.58 8.76 -20.66
C ALA A 315 -5.38 9.31 -19.23
N GLU A 316 -6.34 9.08 -18.34
CA GLU A 316 -6.21 9.50 -16.92
C GLU A 316 -5.10 8.72 -16.21
N ALA A 317 -5.00 7.40 -16.42
CA ALA A 317 -3.98 6.57 -15.78
C ALA A 317 -2.54 6.96 -16.17
N LEU A 318 -2.32 7.44 -17.39
CA LEU A 318 -1.00 7.88 -17.88
C LEU A 318 -0.42 9.07 -17.11
N ARG A 319 -1.24 9.76 -16.29
CA ARG A 319 -0.79 10.84 -15.40
C ARG A 319 -0.11 10.32 -14.14
N TYR A 320 -0.26 9.03 -13.83
CA TYR A 320 0.24 8.39 -12.61
C TYR A 320 1.44 7.50 -12.92
N THR A 321 2.63 8.09 -13.02
CA THR A 321 3.87 7.35 -13.31
C THR A 321 4.63 6.99 -12.04
N TRP A 322 5.34 5.86 -12.04
CA TRP A 322 6.25 5.49 -10.96
C TRP A 322 7.44 6.44 -10.87
N GLU A 323 7.84 7.06 -11.97
CA GLU A 323 8.90 8.08 -12.02
C GLU A 323 8.51 9.31 -11.21
N ALA A 324 7.32 9.88 -11.45
CA ALA A 324 6.82 11.02 -10.68
C ALA A 324 6.61 10.66 -9.19
N SER A 325 6.14 9.45 -8.90
CA SER A 325 6.03 8.94 -7.52
C SER A 325 7.39 8.87 -6.83
N ALA A 326 8.43 8.41 -7.55
CA ALA A 326 9.78 8.33 -7.02
C ALA A 326 10.41 9.71 -6.79
N ASP A 327 10.17 10.67 -7.68
CA ASP A 327 10.64 12.05 -7.51
C ASP A 327 10.05 12.65 -6.22
N GLN A 328 8.76 12.44 -5.96
CA GLN A 328 8.14 12.86 -4.71
C GLN A 328 8.75 12.15 -3.50
N PHE A 329 8.92 10.82 -3.56
CA PHE A 329 9.44 10.03 -2.45
C PHE A 329 10.84 10.46 -2.04
N TYR A 330 11.77 10.53 -3.01
CA TYR A 330 13.15 10.87 -2.75
C TYR A 330 13.30 12.35 -2.40
N GLY A 331 12.60 13.26 -3.09
CA GLY A 331 12.58 14.69 -2.77
C GLY A 331 12.05 14.97 -1.37
N ASN A 332 11.00 14.28 -0.93
CA ASN A 332 10.48 14.39 0.43
C ASN A 332 11.50 13.96 1.49
N ILE A 333 12.26 12.88 1.22
CA ILE A 333 13.31 12.39 2.15
C ILE A 333 14.44 13.40 2.26
N GLU A 334 14.88 13.97 1.15
CA GLU A 334 15.94 14.98 1.10
C GLU A 334 15.51 16.26 1.82
N ALA A 335 14.31 16.76 1.54
CA ALA A 335 13.75 17.94 2.20
C ALA A 335 13.63 17.75 3.72
N ALA A 336 13.04 16.63 4.15
CA ALA A 336 12.87 16.31 5.57
C ALA A 336 14.23 16.13 6.29
N HIS A 337 15.26 15.63 5.59
CA HIS A 337 16.60 15.48 6.14
C HIS A 337 17.31 16.84 6.29
N ALA A 338 17.12 17.74 5.32
CA ALA A 338 17.69 19.10 5.35
C ALA A 338 17.10 19.94 6.51
N GLU A 339 15.79 19.75 6.84
CA GLU A 339 15.14 20.40 7.98
C GLU A 339 15.65 19.86 9.33
N GLY A 340 16.26 18.67 9.34
CA GLY A 340 16.78 18.03 10.53
C GLY A 340 15.74 17.34 11.40
N ALA A 341 16.18 16.77 12.52
CA ALA A 341 15.29 16.11 13.47
C ALA A 341 14.44 17.15 14.22
N PRO A 342 13.12 16.91 14.39
CA PRO A 342 12.25 17.83 15.12
C PRO A 342 12.74 18.02 16.56
N ALA A 343 12.69 19.26 17.05
CA ALA A 343 13.12 19.61 18.41
C ALA A 343 12.39 18.74 19.45
N ARG A 344 13.12 18.06 20.29
CA ARG A 344 12.57 17.23 21.36
C ARG A 344 11.94 18.12 22.44
N ARG A 345 10.61 18.08 22.59
CA ARG A 345 9.98 18.51 23.84
C ARG A 345 10.31 17.48 24.94
N GLY A 346 11.27 17.80 25.75
CA GLY A 346 11.77 17.20 26.97
C GLY A 346 11.33 15.77 27.34
N ARG A 347 12.29 14.82 27.21
CA ARG A 347 12.65 13.81 28.22
C ARG A 347 13.87 13.05 27.68
N ARG A 348 15.05 13.31 28.28
CA ARG A 348 16.23 12.47 28.08
C ARG A 348 15.93 11.08 28.64
N ILE A 349 15.87 10.07 27.79
CA ILE A 349 15.92 8.66 28.19
C ILE A 349 17.41 8.30 28.26
N GLY A 350 17.96 8.40 29.44
CA GLY A 350 19.39 8.34 29.68
C GLY A 350 19.98 6.94 29.87
N TRP A 351 19.88 6.03 28.90
CA TRP A 351 20.54 4.72 29.04
C TRP A 351 21.02 4.03 27.73
N LEU A 352 21.26 4.80 26.68
CA LEU A 352 22.02 4.34 25.52
C LEU A 352 23.33 5.14 25.43
N ARG A 353 24.25 4.92 26.42
CA ARG A 353 25.67 5.23 26.22
C ARG A 353 26.28 4.19 25.30
N ALA A 354 27.18 4.64 24.43
CA ALA A 354 27.91 3.82 23.50
C ALA A 354 28.51 2.59 24.18
N LEU A 355 28.28 1.40 23.62
CA LEU A 355 29.03 0.20 23.98
C LEU A 355 30.39 0.23 23.26
N PRO A 356 31.51 -0.14 23.92
CA PRO A 356 32.78 -0.35 23.24
C PRO A 356 32.66 -1.52 22.26
N GLY A 357 33.34 -1.39 21.10
CA GLY A 357 33.22 -2.28 19.99
C GLY A 357 33.74 -3.69 20.28
N GLU A 358 32.89 -4.68 20.01
CA GLU A 358 33.30 -6.01 19.60
C GLU A 358 33.01 -6.12 18.09
N ALA A 359 34.00 -6.61 17.33
CA ALA A 359 33.94 -6.76 15.90
C ALA A 359 32.87 -7.79 15.51
N PRO A 360 31.99 -7.53 14.53
CA PRO A 360 31.00 -8.49 14.12
C PRO A 360 31.60 -9.60 13.27
N THR A 361 31.18 -10.83 13.54
CA THR A 361 31.44 -12.01 12.71
C THR A 361 30.82 -11.77 11.32
N PRO A 362 31.54 -12.04 10.23
CA PRO A 362 31.03 -11.84 8.87
C PRO A 362 29.88 -12.80 8.58
N LEU A 363 28.79 -12.26 8.00
CA LEU A 363 27.66 -13.03 7.53
C LEU A 363 28.04 -13.86 6.29
N PRO A 364 27.53 -15.08 6.13
CA PRO A 364 27.77 -15.89 4.95
C PRO A 364 27.12 -15.21 3.71
N ARG A 365 27.88 -15.09 2.63
CA ARG A 365 27.38 -14.69 1.31
C ARG A 365 26.45 -15.78 0.81
N VAL A 366 25.18 -15.45 0.54
CA VAL A 366 24.28 -16.31 -0.20
C VAL A 366 24.79 -16.34 -1.63
N GLY A 367 25.21 -17.53 -2.07
CA GLY A 367 25.78 -17.78 -3.38
C GLY A 367 24.74 -17.56 -4.49
N GLU A 368 25.28 -17.09 -5.61
CA GLU A 368 24.66 -17.17 -6.93
C GLU A 368 24.38 -18.64 -7.28
N GLY A 369 23.12 -18.91 -7.66
CA GLY A 369 22.64 -20.17 -8.18
C GLY A 369 21.28 -19.94 -8.82
#